data_2008856339312406bd9a6349bb247a2e
#
_entry.id   2008856339312406bd9a6349bb247a2e
#
_cell.length_a   1.000
_cell.length_b   1.000
_cell.length_c   1.000
_cell.angle_alpha   90.00
_cell.angle_beta   90.00
_cell.angle_gamma   90.00
#
_symmetry.space_group_name_H-M   'P 1'
#
loop_
_entity.id
_entity.type
_entity.pdbx_description
1 polymer ?
#
loop_
_entity_poly.entity_id
_entity_poly.type
_entity_poly.pdbx_seq_one_letter_code
_entity_poly.pdbx_strand_id
1 'polypeptide(L)'
;MKTSKYQVLKTIALCVVLLAAARTGKAQVFPNSYINVDWQVGVPLGSSLADKASGWGMNFEGGYFITPAIAVGPFISYQTNLETIPRQTLDLGNGSALTVNQKHSVFQLPFGVTSRYTWLTDSVFQPYAGLKLGANYAELSAYYYVVKQYN
;
A
#
# COMPACT_ATOMS: atom_id res chain seq x y z
N MET A 1 -2.60 17.33 25.20
CA MET A 1 -1.81 16.25 25.83
C MET A 1 -0.32 16.56 25.61
N LYS A 2 0.42 16.92 26.66
CA LYS A 2 1.89 17.13 26.58
C LYS A 2 2.54 15.75 26.67
N THR A 3 2.99 15.20 25.55
CA THR A 3 3.86 14.03 25.54
C THR A 3 5.17 14.38 26.30
N SER A 4 5.44 13.70 27.40
CA SER A 4 6.65 13.93 28.17
C SER A 4 7.88 13.65 27.30
N LYS A 5 8.88 14.53 27.35
CA LYS A 5 10.17 14.35 26.64
C LYS A 5 10.79 12.95 26.86
N TYR A 6 10.53 12.35 28.02
CA TYR A 6 10.95 10.98 28.38
C TYR A 6 10.24 9.90 27.56
N GLN A 7 8.97 10.11 27.19
CA GLN A 7 8.24 9.14 26.33
C GLN A 7 8.82 9.14 24.92
N VAL A 8 9.09 10.32 24.36
CA VAL A 8 9.72 10.45 23.03
C VAL A 8 11.12 9.81 23.04
N LEU A 9 11.91 10.05 24.08
CA LEU A 9 13.26 9.47 24.20
C LEU A 9 13.22 7.94 24.31
N LYS A 10 12.28 7.38 25.09
CA LYS A 10 12.06 5.93 25.19
C LYS A 10 11.65 5.31 23.85
N THR A 11 10.77 5.98 23.10
CA THR A 11 10.34 5.50 21.76
C THR A 11 11.50 5.50 20.78
N ILE A 12 12.31 6.58 20.76
CA ILE A 12 13.50 6.65 19.90
C ILE A 12 14.50 5.56 20.28
N ALA A 13 14.78 5.36 21.59
CA ALA A 13 15.69 4.33 22.05
C ALA A 13 15.21 2.92 21.67
N LEU A 14 13.90 2.66 21.78
CA LEU A 14 13.30 1.38 21.37
C LEU A 14 13.45 1.15 19.87
N CYS A 15 13.20 2.19 19.03
CA CYS A 15 13.38 2.11 17.58
C CYS A 15 14.84 1.82 17.21
N VAL A 16 15.81 2.48 17.87
CA VAL A 16 17.24 2.25 17.64
C VAL A 16 17.64 0.81 18.02
N VAL A 17 17.14 0.29 19.14
CA VAL A 17 17.39 -1.10 19.56
C VAL A 17 16.78 -2.10 18.58
N LEU A 18 15.56 -1.87 18.09
CA LEU A 18 14.92 -2.71 17.07
C LEU A 18 15.68 -2.70 15.75
N LEU A 19 16.15 -1.52 15.30
CA LEU A 19 16.97 -1.39 14.09
C LEU A 19 18.34 -2.07 14.26
N ALA A 20 18.95 -2.00 15.44
CA ALA A 20 20.21 -2.69 15.72
C ALA A 20 20.03 -4.22 15.79
N ALA A 21 18.93 -4.70 16.37
CA ALA A 21 18.58 -6.13 16.40
C ALA A 21 18.30 -6.70 15.00
N ALA A 22 17.71 -5.89 14.10
CA ALA A 22 17.47 -6.30 12.71
C ALA A 22 18.76 -6.57 11.91
N ARG A 23 19.90 -6.00 12.31
CA ARG A 23 21.20 -6.25 11.64
C ARG A 23 21.81 -7.60 11.97
N THR A 24 21.42 -8.23 13.07
CA THR A 24 21.98 -9.53 13.49
C THR A 24 21.16 -10.73 13.03
N GLY A 25 19.93 -10.49 12.56
CA GLY A 25 19.07 -11.53 12.00
C GLY A 25 19.52 -11.91 10.60
N LYS A 26 20.19 -13.05 10.43
CA LYS A 26 20.23 -13.74 9.15
C LYS A 26 18.83 -14.28 8.87
N ALA A 27 17.95 -13.43 8.35
CA ALA A 27 16.57 -13.79 7.99
C ALA A 27 16.52 -14.59 6.67
N GLN A 28 17.47 -15.51 6.47
CA GLN A 28 17.36 -16.50 5.42
C GLN A 28 16.56 -17.68 5.97
N VAL A 29 15.25 -17.58 5.83
CA VAL A 29 14.32 -18.68 6.16
C VAL A 29 14.60 -19.87 5.24
N PHE A 30 15.05 -19.59 4.00
CA PHE A 30 15.49 -20.60 3.03
C PHE A 30 16.77 -20.12 2.32
N PRO A 31 17.72 -21.01 2.01
CA PRO A 31 18.90 -20.65 1.23
C PRO A 31 18.47 -20.15 -0.16
N ASN A 32 19.17 -19.16 -0.68
CA ASN A 32 18.93 -18.55 -2.00
C ASN A 32 17.51 -17.95 -2.20
N SER A 33 16.89 -17.48 -1.14
CA SER A 33 15.56 -16.81 -1.23
C SER A 33 15.56 -15.45 -0.57
N TYR A 34 14.56 -14.64 -0.91
CA TYR A 34 14.25 -13.39 -0.22
C TYR A 34 12.76 -13.29 0.07
N ILE A 35 12.43 -12.53 1.09
CA ILE A 35 11.09 -12.05 1.37
C ILE A 35 11.18 -10.53 1.47
N ASN A 36 10.24 -9.83 0.85
CA ASN A 36 10.17 -8.38 0.87
C ASN A 36 8.75 -7.93 1.23
N VAL A 37 8.68 -6.92 2.08
CA VAL A 37 7.44 -6.27 2.49
C VAL A 37 7.63 -4.77 2.31
N ASP A 38 6.87 -4.19 1.39
CA ASP A 38 6.95 -2.78 1.04
C ASP A 38 5.65 -2.06 1.35
N TRP A 39 5.77 -0.84 1.84
CA TRP A 39 4.66 0.09 1.88
C TRP A 39 4.53 0.81 0.54
N GLN A 40 3.29 0.97 0.06
CA GLN A 40 3.01 1.54 -1.26
C GLN A 40 2.15 2.80 -1.15
N VAL A 41 2.46 3.76 -2.02
CA VAL A 41 1.62 4.93 -2.27
C VAL A 41 1.04 4.79 -3.68
N GLY A 42 -0.28 4.74 -3.77
CA GLY A 42 -1.00 4.67 -5.05
C GLY A 42 -1.42 6.06 -5.50
N VAL A 43 -1.04 6.44 -6.71
CA VAL A 43 -1.49 7.66 -7.38
C VAL A 43 -2.34 7.25 -8.58
N PRO A 44 -3.67 7.47 -8.57
CA PRO A 44 -4.52 7.16 -9.70
C PRO A 44 -4.14 8.01 -10.92
N LEU A 45 -4.01 7.39 -12.08
CA LEU A 45 -3.79 8.08 -13.34
C LEU A 45 -5.07 8.00 -14.18
N GLY A 46 -5.90 9.04 -14.11
CA GLY A 46 -7.13 9.13 -14.91
C GLY A 46 -8.30 8.30 -14.39
N SER A 47 -8.48 8.22 -13.09
CA SER A 47 -9.64 7.60 -12.47
C SER A 47 -10.76 8.64 -12.27
N SER A 48 -11.95 8.34 -12.76
CA SER A 48 -13.14 9.18 -12.53
C SER A 48 -13.82 8.93 -11.17
N LEU A 49 -13.40 7.92 -10.43
CA LEU A 49 -14.07 7.49 -9.21
C LEU A 49 -13.34 7.87 -7.92
N ALA A 50 -12.01 7.86 -7.92
CA ALA A 50 -11.20 8.27 -6.77
C ALA A 50 -9.85 8.81 -7.27
N ASP A 51 -9.72 10.13 -7.33
CA ASP A 51 -8.55 10.81 -7.92
C ASP A 51 -7.45 11.11 -6.89
N LYS A 52 -7.72 10.87 -5.61
CA LYS A 52 -6.74 11.18 -4.56
C LYS A 52 -5.72 10.09 -4.39
N ALA A 53 -4.46 10.51 -4.29
CA ALA A 53 -3.38 9.61 -3.88
C ALA A 53 -3.64 9.02 -2.49
N SER A 54 -3.33 7.76 -2.31
CA SER A 54 -3.49 7.05 -1.05
C SER A 54 -2.21 6.33 -0.65
N GLY A 55 -1.83 6.45 0.62
CA GLY A 55 -0.76 5.69 1.23
C GLY A 55 -1.22 4.37 1.87
N TRP A 56 -2.46 3.95 1.63
CA TRP A 56 -2.99 2.69 2.18
C TRP A 56 -2.76 1.53 1.21
N GLY A 57 -1.50 1.12 1.11
CA GLY A 57 -1.11 -0.02 0.30
C GLY A 57 0.11 -0.73 0.86
N MET A 58 0.17 -2.02 0.69
CA MET A 58 1.32 -2.85 1.01
C MET A 58 1.55 -3.88 -0.08
N ASN A 59 2.80 -4.23 -0.26
CA ASN A 59 3.23 -5.29 -1.15
C ASN A 59 3.99 -6.35 -0.37
N PHE A 60 3.68 -7.60 -0.64
CA PHE A 60 4.37 -8.77 -0.13
C PHE A 60 4.91 -9.55 -1.32
N GLU A 61 6.17 -9.82 -1.34
CA GLU A 61 6.79 -10.63 -2.36
C GLU A 61 7.82 -11.57 -1.76
N GLY A 62 7.96 -12.73 -2.38
CA GLY A 62 9.01 -13.67 -2.07
C GLY A 62 9.61 -14.20 -3.36
N GLY A 63 10.90 -14.50 -3.36
CA GLY A 63 11.54 -15.00 -4.56
C GLY A 63 12.69 -15.94 -4.25
N TYR A 64 12.96 -16.80 -5.21
CA TYR A 64 14.09 -17.71 -5.22
C TYR A 64 15.10 -17.25 -6.26
N PHE A 65 16.37 -17.14 -5.87
CA PHE A 65 17.46 -16.78 -6.75
C PHE A 65 17.82 -17.95 -7.67
N ILE A 66 17.49 -17.83 -8.96
CA ILE A 66 17.85 -18.80 -10.00
C ILE A 66 19.34 -18.64 -10.35
N THR A 67 19.83 -17.40 -10.30
CA THR A 67 21.24 -17.03 -10.40
C THR A 67 21.57 -16.05 -9.29
N PRO A 68 22.84 -15.76 -8.99
CA PRO A 68 23.19 -14.75 -7.99
C PRO A 68 22.54 -13.37 -8.23
N ALA A 69 22.22 -13.05 -9.49
CA ALA A 69 21.66 -11.77 -9.88
C ALA A 69 20.16 -11.80 -10.15
N ILE A 70 19.56 -12.95 -10.46
CA ILE A 70 18.16 -13.06 -10.90
C ILE A 70 17.36 -13.90 -9.91
N ALA A 71 16.29 -13.34 -9.42
CA ALA A 71 15.31 -14.04 -8.61
C ALA A 71 13.91 -13.97 -9.24
N VAL A 72 13.11 -15.01 -9.02
CA VAL A 72 11.72 -15.11 -9.47
C VAL A 72 10.86 -15.64 -8.33
N GLY A 73 9.63 -15.15 -8.21
CA GLY A 73 8.70 -15.62 -7.19
C GLY A 73 7.33 -14.99 -7.24
N PRO A 74 6.44 -15.36 -6.33
CA PRO A 74 5.11 -14.77 -6.22
C PRO A 74 5.14 -13.37 -5.59
N PHE A 75 4.13 -12.59 -5.91
CA PHE A 75 3.79 -11.38 -5.18
C PHE A 75 2.27 -11.26 -4.99
N ILE A 76 1.88 -10.59 -3.94
CA ILE A 76 0.53 -10.11 -3.69
C ILE A 76 0.62 -8.72 -3.08
N SER A 77 -0.18 -7.80 -3.59
CA SER A 77 -0.27 -6.44 -3.04
C SER A 77 -1.70 -6.09 -2.74
N TYR A 78 -1.91 -5.10 -1.88
CA TYR A 78 -3.20 -4.44 -1.82
C TYR A 78 -3.02 -2.93 -1.85
N GLN A 79 -3.99 -2.24 -2.41
CA GLN A 79 -4.05 -0.79 -2.46
C GLN A 79 -5.50 -0.33 -2.31
N THR A 80 -5.73 0.67 -1.47
CA THR A 80 -7.04 1.27 -1.30
C THR A 80 -6.95 2.78 -1.52
N ASN A 81 -7.72 3.29 -2.48
CA ASN A 81 -7.89 4.71 -2.71
C ASN A 81 -9.28 5.12 -2.21
N LEU A 82 -9.33 6.17 -1.41
CA LEU A 82 -10.56 6.69 -0.82
C LEU A 82 -10.72 8.15 -1.21
N GLU A 83 -11.89 8.48 -1.74
CA GLU A 83 -12.29 9.85 -2.01
C GLU A 83 -13.60 10.18 -1.31
N THR A 84 -13.62 11.29 -0.60
CA THR A 84 -14.83 11.82 0.03
C THR A 84 -15.24 13.07 -0.74
N ILE A 85 -16.40 13.02 -1.38
CA ILE A 85 -17.02 14.16 -2.05
C ILE A 85 -17.98 14.81 -1.06
N PRO A 86 -17.68 16.02 -0.58
CA PRO A 86 -18.53 16.70 0.38
C PRO A 86 -19.82 17.15 -0.28
N ARG A 87 -20.89 17.08 0.48
CA ARG A 87 -22.25 17.57 0.29
C ARG A 87 -22.59 18.02 -1.14
N GLN A 88 -23.19 17.13 -1.91
CA GLN A 88 -23.76 17.44 -3.23
C GLN A 88 -25.26 17.24 -3.23
N THR A 89 -25.97 18.11 -3.92
CA THR A 89 -27.42 17.96 -4.15
C THR A 89 -27.60 17.27 -5.50
N LEU A 90 -28.12 16.06 -5.45
CA LEU A 90 -28.48 15.27 -6.62
C LEU A 90 -29.93 15.58 -6.99
N ASP A 91 -30.15 16.01 -8.22
CA ASP A 91 -31.49 16.17 -8.79
C ASP A 91 -32.00 14.80 -9.25
N LEU A 92 -33.15 14.37 -8.73
CA LEU A 92 -33.78 13.10 -9.07
C LEU A 92 -34.69 13.18 -10.30
N GLY A 93 -34.73 14.32 -11.00
CA GLY A 93 -35.46 14.47 -12.29
C GLY A 93 -36.98 14.59 -12.17
N ASN A 94 -37.53 14.50 -10.95
CA ASN A 94 -38.98 14.61 -10.67
C ASN A 94 -39.33 15.81 -9.79
N GLY A 95 -38.46 16.84 -9.78
CA GLY A 95 -38.59 18.00 -8.90
C GLY A 95 -38.14 17.76 -7.46
N SER A 96 -37.62 16.58 -7.16
CA SER A 96 -37.04 16.25 -5.84
C SER A 96 -35.53 16.32 -5.91
N ALA A 97 -34.90 16.86 -4.85
CA ALA A 97 -33.45 16.93 -4.72
C ALA A 97 -33.00 16.23 -3.42
N LEU A 98 -31.95 15.45 -3.51
CA LEU A 98 -31.38 14.75 -2.37
C LEU A 98 -29.97 15.25 -2.07
N THR A 99 -29.77 15.78 -0.88
CA THR A 99 -28.43 16.22 -0.43
C THR A 99 -27.71 15.06 0.25
N VAL A 100 -26.59 14.64 -0.32
CA VAL A 100 -25.81 13.49 0.14
C VAL A 100 -24.31 13.82 0.24
N ASN A 101 -23.65 13.17 1.16
CA ASN A 101 -22.20 13.02 1.14
C ASN A 101 -21.88 11.72 0.42
N GLN A 102 -20.92 11.76 -0.52
CA GLN A 102 -20.51 10.57 -1.24
C GLN A 102 -19.11 10.15 -0.76
N LYS A 103 -18.92 8.87 -0.60
CA LYS A 103 -17.62 8.27 -0.32
C LYS A 103 -17.35 7.21 -1.37
N HIS A 104 -16.34 7.45 -2.18
CA HIS A 104 -15.87 6.52 -3.19
C HIS A 104 -14.66 5.76 -2.65
N SER A 105 -14.65 4.46 -2.86
CA SER A 105 -13.56 3.56 -2.49
C SER A 105 -13.20 2.67 -3.67
N VAL A 106 -11.92 2.63 -3.98
CA VAL A 106 -11.35 1.70 -4.96
C VAL A 106 -10.36 0.82 -4.23
N PHE A 107 -10.72 -0.45 -4.07
CA PHE A 107 -9.84 -1.48 -3.55
C PHE A 107 -9.23 -2.26 -4.70
N GLN A 108 -7.93 -2.52 -4.64
CA GLN A 108 -7.18 -3.28 -5.63
C GLN A 108 -6.33 -4.33 -4.94
N LEU A 109 -6.31 -5.53 -5.51
CA LEU A 109 -5.52 -6.66 -5.04
C LEU A 109 -4.74 -7.26 -6.22
N PRO A 110 -3.63 -6.63 -6.64
CA PRO A 110 -2.76 -7.20 -7.67
C PRO A 110 -1.97 -8.38 -7.11
N PHE A 111 -1.89 -9.46 -7.89
CA PHE A 111 -1.14 -10.67 -7.55
C PHE A 111 -0.56 -11.33 -8.80
N GLY A 112 0.51 -12.08 -8.64
CA GLY A 112 1.14 -12.73 -9.78
C GLY A 112 2.58 -13.18 -9.50
N VAL A 113 3.43 -13.02 -10.51
CA VAL A 113 4.84 -13.37 -10.47
C VAL A 113 5.70 -12.13 -10.58
N THR A 114 6.72 -12.05 -9.73
CA THR A 114 7.75 -11.02 -9.76
C THR A 114 9.06 -11.62 -10.24
N SER A 115 9.81 -10.84 -11.01
CA SER A 115 11.20 -11.11 -11.37
C SER A 115 12.05 -9.94 -10.90
N ARG A 116 13.17 -10.23 -10.25
CA ARG A 116 14.11 -9.22 -9.72
C ARG A 116 15.49 -9.46 -10.32
N TYR A 117 16.10 -8.39 -10.80
CA TYR A 117 17.51 -8.38 -11.19
C TYR A 117 18.30 -7.50 -10.22
N THR A 118 19.32 -8.05 -9.60
CA THR A 118 20.18 -7.38 -8.61
C THR A 118 21.55 -7.14 -9.21
N TRP A 119 22.01 -5.87 -9.16
CA TRP A 119 23.38 -5.52 -9.51
C TRP A 119 24.27 -5.58 -8.26
N LEU A 120 25.56 -5.74 -8.46
CA LEU A 120 26.56 -5.72 -7.38
C LEU A 120 26.26 -6.73 -6.27
N THR A 121 26.06 -7.99 -6.65
CA THR A 121 25.68 -9.09 -5.75
C THR A 121 26.64 -9.30 -4.57
N ASP A 122 27.91 -8.90 -4.70
CA ASP A 122 28.95 -9.03 -3.68
C ASP A 122 29.16 -7.76 -2.85
N SER A 123 28.30 -6.74 -3.04
CA SER A 123 28.41 -5.45 -2.34
C SER A 123 27.42 -5.37 -1.17
N VAL A 124 27.74 -4.50 -0.18
CA VAL A 124 26.82 -4.15 0.91
C VAL A 124 25.60 -3.40 0.37
N PHE A 125 25.78 -2.61 -0.70
CA PHE A 125 24.70 -1.93 -1.41
C PHE A 125 24.36 -2.70 -2.68
N GLN A 126 23.18 -3.29 -2.72
CA GLN A 126 22.70 -4.14 -3.80
C GLN A 126 21.46 -3.52 -4.46
N PRO A 127 21.63 -2.60 -5.41
CA PRO A 127 20.51 -2.04 -6.15
C PRO A 127 19.85 -3.12 -7.01
N TYR A 128 18.52 -3.03 -7.14
CA TYR A 128 17.76 -3.98 -7.95
C TYR A 128 16.67 -3.28 -8.77
N ALA A 129 16.27 -3.93 -9.86
CA ALA A 129 15.06 -3.64 -10.59
C ALA A 129 14.16 -4.87 -10.63
N GLY A 130 12.85 -4.66 -10.61
CA GLY A 130 11.87 -5.73 -10.65
C GLY A 130 10.82 -5.51 -11.73
N LEU A 131 10.36 -6.62 -12.31
CA LEU A 131 9.21 -6.67 -13.19
C LEU A 131 8.16 -7.58 -12.58
N LYS A 132 6.90 -7.11 -12.56
CA LYS A 132 5.76 -7.86 -12.02
C LYS A 132 4.75 -8.10 -13.14
N LEU A 133 4.33 -9.35 -13.28
CA LEU A 133 3.28 -9.77 -14.20
C LEU A 133 2.21 -10.53 -13.44
N GLY A 134 0.94 -10.18 -13.67
CA GLY A 134 -0.15 -10.82 -12.93
C GLY A 134 -1.51 -10.29 -13.30
N ALA A 135 -2.48 -10.64 -12.47
CA ALA A 135 -3.85 -10.16 -12.52
C ALA A 135 -4.10 -9.15 -11.40
N ASN A 136 -5.12 -8.33 -11.57
CA ASN A 136 -5.58 -7.40 -10.55
C ASN A 136 -7.07 -7.64 -10.30
N TYR A 137 -7.44 -7.97 -9.06
CA TYR A 137 -8.81 -7.91 -8.60
C TYR A 137 -9.09 -6.49 -8.13
N ALA A 138 -10.15 -5.87 -8.65
CA ALA A 138 -10.54 -4.52 -8.26
C ALA A 138 -12.01 -4.47 -7.86
N GLU A 139 -12.29 -3.83 -6.74
CA GLU A 139 -13.63 -3.57 -6.23
C GLU A 139 -13.85 -2.06 -6.11
N LEU A 140 -14.91 -1.59 -6.75
CA LEU A 140 -15.33 -0.19 -6.73
C LEU A 140 -16.58 -0.08 -5.88
N SER A 141 -16.55 0.77 -4.86
CA SER A 141 -17.68 0.99 -3.96
C SER A 141 -17.99 2.48 -3.86
N ALA A 142 -19.27 2.83 -4.04
CA ALA A 142 -19.76 4.18 -3.83
C ALA A 142 -20.82 4.18 -2.72
N TYR A 143 -20.57 4.90 -1.65
CA TYR A 143 -21.47 5.04 -0.52
C TYR A 143 -22.10 6.43 -0.52
N TYR A 144 -23.43 6.49 -0.38
CA TYR A 144 -24.21 7.71 -0.29
C TYR A 144 -24.81 7.86 1.11
N TYR A 145 -24.40 8.91 1.82
CA TYR A 145 -24.90 9.20 3.15
C TYR A 145 -25.91 10.36 3.09
N VAL A 146 -27.17 10.07 3.33
CA VAL A 146 -28.23 11.08 3.40
C VAL A 146 -28.05 11.93 4.66
N VAL A 147 -27.96 13.24 4.49
CA VAL A 147 -27.89 14.18 5.62
C VAL A 147 -29.31 14.45 6.12
N LYS A 148 -29.71 13.84 7.24
CA LYS A 148 -30.95 14.20 7.92
C LYS A 148 -30.73 15.50 8.69
N GLN A 149 -31.43 16.56 8.33
CA GLN A 149 -31.57 17.74 9.20
C GLN A 149 -32.60 17.42 10.28
N TYR A 150 -32.21 17.47 11.55
CA TYR A 150 -33.13 17.52 12.67
C TYR A 150 -33.35 19.02 12.96
N ASN A 151 -34.59 19.48 12.81
CA ASN A 151 -35.04 20.78 13.32
C ASN A 151 -35.32 20.66 14.82
#